data_e71e383741338bce7f70af949fb74c93
#
_entry.id   e71e383741338bce7f70af949fb74c93
#
_cell.length_a   1.000
_cell.length_b   1.000
_cell.length_c   1.000
_cell.angle_alpha   90.00
_cell.angle_beta   90.00
_cell.angle_gamma   90.00
#
_symmetry.space_group_name_H-M   'P 1'
#
loop_
_entity.id
_entity.type
_entity.pdbx_description
1 polymer ?
#
loop_
_entity_poly.entity_id
_entity_poly.type
_entity_poly.pdbx_seq_one_letter_code
_entity_poly.pdbx_strand_id
1 'polypeptide(L)'
;RLLESSPVNGEKNLSAGNLTVVLTYDQRLTLPADARSKITIAGATVSEVSVYLTKATILITGLENGKTYELVVSQGAVLGLAGVEAPRTTISFSTAEAAGPPIAKLCTPNPLPQAQKVYDYLFSIYGEKVLSGAMANVNWNIAEAELVKQATGKYPAIAFFDYLHLFASPADWIDYGDIKVAKDWWDAGGLIGAGWHWNVPNVKNGVEYTCTPGDGNKNSDGNWTTTFSASNATVDGTWENEVVKADLEKMAGYLKLLQDKNIPLIWRPLHEAAGNTYEYTGGKVWFWWGYDGADAYKKLWIYMFNFFKEKGINNLIWVWTTQTKDADFYPGDDYVDIVGRDIYNQKDGAANAAQYSSIKATYSGKPVALSECGSVATVSSQWSAGARWSFFMPWYQYNATGLDGHEHADTAWWKDAMSKDYVVAREDLPSFK
;
A
#
# COMPACT_ATOMS: atom_id res chain seq x y z
N ARG A 1 10.40 -44.48 -16.53
CA ARG A 1 11.54 -43.71 -16.05
C ARG A 1 11.10 -42.29 -15.80
N LEU A 2 11.56 -41.67 -14.68
CA LEU A 2 11.38 -40.24 -14.41
C LEU A 2 12.21 -39.43 -15.41
N LEU A 3 11.61 -38.41 -16.03
CA LEU A 3 12.25 -37.49 -16.96
C LEU A 3 12.55 -36.13 -16.28
N GLU A 4 11.59 -35.63 -15.51
CA GLU A 4 11.61 -34.27 -14.96
C GLU A 4 10.85 -34.20 -13.64
N SER A 5 11.27 -33.30 -12.76
CA SER A 5 10.52 -32.93 -11.56
C SER A 5 10.40 -31.41 -11.45
N SER A 6 9.27 -30.96 -10.92
CA SER A 6 9.04 -29.56 -10.49
C SER A 6 8.45 -29.61 -9.08
N PRO A 7 9.14 -29.07 -8.06
CA PRO A 7 10.48 -28.43 -8.16
C PRO A 7 11.57 -29.40 -8.65
N VAL A 8 12.64 -28.83 -9.21
CA VAL A 8 13.80 -29.65 -9.56
C VAL A 8 14.51 -30.12 -8.30
N ASN A 9 15.17 -31.29 -8.41
CA ASN A 9 15.92 -31.81 -7.26
C ASN A 9 17.02 -30.83 -6.83
N GLY A 10 17.00 -30.43 -5.56
CA GLY A 10 17.91 -29.44 -4.99
C GLY A 10 17.44 -27.98 -5.09
N GLU A 11 16.22 -27.73 -5.54
CA GLU A 11 15.66 -26.38 -5.65
C GLU A 11 15.58 -25.70 -4.29
N LYS A 12 15.90 -24.39 -4.26
CA LYS A 12 15.99 -23.61 -3.03
C LYS A 12 15.02 -22.44 -3.03
N ASN A 13 14.76 -21.91 -1.83
CA ASN A 13 13.95 -20.72 -1.63
C ASN A 13 12.49 -20.85 -2.09
N LEU A 14 11.92 -22.05 -2.00
CA LEU A 14 10.51 -22.26 -2.26
C LEU A 14 9.65 -21.61 -1.17
N SER A 15 8.40 -21.27 -1.50
CA SER A 15 7.46 -20.75 -0.51
C SER A 15 7.09 -21.81 0.51
N ALA A 16 7.00 -21.43 1.79
CA ALA A 16 6.42 -22.26 2.84
C ALA A 16 4.90 -22.44 2.66
N GLY A 17 4.31 -23.36 3.42
CA GLY A 17 2.88 -23.66 3.39
C GLY A 17 2.57 -24.85 2.47
N ASN A 18 1.99 -24.62 1.31
CA ASN A 18 1.59 -25.66 0.37
C ASN A 18 2.50 -25.68 -0.85
N LEU A 19 2.83 -26.89 -1.32
CA LEU A 19 3.65 -27.09 -2.51
C LEU A 19 3.03 -28.20 -3.38
N THR A 20 2.94 -27.94 -4.67
CA THR A 20 2.59 -28.97 -5.66
C THR A 20 3.87 -29.47 -6.30
N VAL A 21 4.16 -30.77 -6.14
CA VAL A 21 5.26 -31.44 -6.81
C VAL A 21 4.71 -32.19 -8.02
N VAL A 22 5.32 -31.98 -9.19
CA VAL A 22 4.96 -32.66 -10.42
C VAL A 22 6.15 -33.50 -10.88
N LEU A 23 5.92 -34.79 -11.07
CA LEU A 23 6.90 -35.75 -11.60
C LEU A 23 6.46 -36.19 -13.01
N THR A 24 7.25 -35.96 -14.02
CA THR A 24 6.97 -36.30 -15.42
C THR A 24 7.75 -37.56 -15.81
N TYR A 25 7.06 -38.55 -16.32
CA TYR A 25 7.62 -39.86 -16.73
C TYR A 25 7.58 -40.03 -18.27
N ASP A 26 8.33 -41.00 -18.75
CA ASP A 26 8.42 -41.36 -20.17
C ASP A 26 7.24 -42.22 -20.70
N GLN A 27 6.27 -42.50 -19.84
CA GLN A 27 5.09 -43.34 -20.20
C GLN A 27 3.85 -42.90 -19.40
N ARG A 28 2.69 -43.34 -19.86
CA ARG A 28 1.44 -43.11 -19.12
C ARG A 28 1.44 -43.86 -17.80
N LEU A 29 0.82 -43.24 -16.81
CA LEU A 29 0.81 -43.68 -15.42
C LEU A 29 -0.56 -44.18 -14.98
N THR A 30 -0.53 -45.06 -13.99
CA THR A 30 -1.67 -45.44 -13.16
C THR A 30 -1.26 -45.32 -11.67
N LEU A 31 -2.26 -45.13 -10.81
CA LEU A 31 -2.06 -44.97 -9.38
C LEU A 31 -2.60 -46.16 -8.63
N PRO A 32 -1.77 -46.93 -7.89
CA PRO A 32 -2.25 -48.01 -7.04
C PRO A 32 -3.00 -47.46 -5.83
N ALA A 33 -3.91 -48.23 -5.23
CA ALA A 33 -4.73 -47.76 -4.11
C ALA A 33 -3.93 -47.34 -2.86
N ASP A 34 -2.73 -47.89 -2.69
CA ASP A 34 -1.82 -47.59 -1.60
C ASP A 34 -0.74 -46.55 -1.95
N ALA A 35 -0.85 -45.90 -3.09
CA ALA A 35 0.15 -44.94 -3.59
C ALA A 35 0.51 -43.86 -2.57
N ARG A 36 -0.49 -43.30 -1.90
CA ARG A 36 -0.28 -42.21 -0.92
C ARG A 36 0.61 -42.65 0.25
N SER A 37 0.45 -43.88 0.75
CA SER A 37 1.24 -44.43 1.85
C SER A 37 2.69 -44.74 1.47
N LYS A 38 2.98 -44.82 0.18
CA LYS A 38 4.29 -45.05 -0.41
C LYS A 38 5.06 -43.73 -0.73
N ILE A 39 4.41 -42.58 -0.49
CA ILE A 39 5.00 -41.28 -0.71
C ILE A 39 5.09 -40.55 0.63
N THR A 40 6.31 -40.21 1.06
CA THR A 40 6.56 -39.67 2.39
C THR A 40 7.43 -38.43 2.32
N ILE A 41 7.23 -37.53 3.29
CA ILE A 41 8.05 -36.35 3.52
C ILE A 41 8.14 -36.11 5.03
N ALA A 42 9.35 -35.99 5.55
CA ALA A 42 9.55 -35.70 6.98
C ALA A 42 9.26 -34.21 7.26
N GLY A 43 8.51 -33.92 8.32
CA GLY A 43 8.20 -32.53 8.73
C GLY A 43 7.11 -31.83 7.92
N ALA A 44 6.43 -32.55 7.03
CA ALA A 44 5.30 -32.04 6.26
C ALA A 44 4.32 -33.19 5.95
N THR A 45 3.20 -32.90 5.28
CA THR A 45 2.16 -33.87 4.99
C THR A 45 1.91 -33.96 3.48
N VAL A 46 1.89 -35.20 2.94
CA VAL A 46 1.35 -35.46 1.61
C VAL A 46 -0.18 -35.46 1.70
N SER A 47 -0.84 -34.46 1.18
CA SER A 47 -2.30 -34.31 1.28
C SER A 47 -3.04 -35.02 0.15
N GLU A 48 -2.50 -35.03 -1.06
CA GLU A 48 -3.13 -35.63 -2.25
C GLU A 48 -2.06 -36.16 -3.20
N VAL A 49 -2.41 -37.23 -3.91
CA VAL A 49 -1.62 -37.78 -5.02
C VAL A 49 -2.58 -38.14 -6.17
N SER A 50 -2.26 -37.64 -7.34
CA SER A 50 -3.02 -37.87 -8.56
C SER A 50 -2.11 -38.13 -9.76
N VAL A 51 -2.63 -38.80 -10.81
CA VAL A 51 -1.92 -38.97 -12.06
C VAL A 51 -2.77 -38.56 -13.25
N TYR A 52 -2.15 -37.92 -14.21
CA TYR A 52 -2.76 -37.59 -15.49
C TYR A 52 -1.74 -37.77 -16.62
N LEU A 53 -2.05 -38.63 -17.56
CA LEU A 53 -1.15 -39.03 -18.66
C LEU A 53 0.21 -39.49 -18.10
N THR A 54 1.26 -38.72 -18.37
CA THR A 54 2.64 -39.00 -17.97
C THR A 54 3.05 -38.30 -16.67
N LYS A 55 2.14 -37.58 -16.02
CA LYS A 55 2.46 -36.77 -14.84
C LYS A 55 1.85 -37.33 -13.58
N ALA A 56 2.65 -37.42 -12.52
CA ALA A 56 2.18 -37.63 -11.15
C ALA A 56 2.25 -36.31 -10.41
N THR A 57 1.14 -35.90 -9.82
CA THR A 57 1.02 -34.66 -9.04
C THR A 57 0.84 -35.01 -7.57
N ILE A 58 1.69 -34.43 -6.72
CA ILE A 58 1.73 -34.66 -5.28
C ILE A 58 1.53 -33.31 -4.60
N LEU A 59 0.47 -33.20 -3.81
CA LEU A 59 0.22 -31.99 -3.01
C LEU A 59 0.78 -32.19 -1.61
N ILE A 60 1.67 -31.28 -1.20
CA ILE A 60 2.30 -31.23 0.12
C ILE A 60 1.76 -30.04 0.88
N THR A 61 1.47 -30.22 2.16
CA THR A 61 1.02 -29.16 3.07
C THR A 61 1.87 -29.13 4.35
N GLY A 62 1.92 -27.97 5.01
CA GLY A 62 2.59 -27.81 6.28
C GLY A 62 4.10 -27.59 6.16
N LEU A 63 4.60 -27.09 5.04
CA LEU A 63 6.00 -26.70 4.90
C LEU A 63 6.27 -25.45 5.76
N GLU A 64 7.32 -25.49 6.57
CA GLU A 64 7.83 -24.37 7.38
C GLU A 64 8.92 -23.61 6.62
N ASN A 65 9.17 -22.35 7.02
CA ASN A 65 10.27 -21.56 6.47
C ASN A 65 11.66 -22.06 6.90
N GLY A 66 12.66 -21.86 6.04
CA GLY A 66 14.06 -22.15 6.34
C GLY A 66 14.35 -23.63 6.54
N LYS A 67 13.52 -24.51 6.03
CA LYS A 67 13.68 -25.97 6.19
C LYS A 67 14.08 -26.64 4.87
N THR A 68 14.85 -27.71 5.00
CA THR A 68 15.16 -28.62 3.89
C THR A 68 14.27 -29.85 4.02
N TYR A 69 13.66 -30.24 2.93
CA TYR A 69 12.75 -31.38 2.84
C TYR A 69 13.26 -32.39 1.83
N GLU A 70 12.92 -33.65 2.10
CA GLU A 70 13.18 -34.77 1.21
C GLU A 70 11.85 -35.50 0.96
N LEU A 71 11.30 -35.35 -0.24
CA LEU A 71 10.16 -36.11 -0.68
C LEU A 71 10.63 -37.46 -1.22
N VAL A 72 10.21 -38.54 -0.60
CA VAL A 72 10.52 -39.92 -1.00
C VAL A 72 9.31 -40.51 -1.68
N VAL A 73 9.43 -40.87 -2.96
CA VAL A 73 8.48 -41.64 -3.72
C VAL A 73 9.03 -43.07 -3.80
N SER A 74 8.48 -43.98 -3.02
CA SER A 74 8.99 -45.37 -2.95
C SER A 74 8.72 -46.12 -4.27
N GLN A 75 9.46 -47.18 -4.51
CA GLN A 75 9.22 -48.06 -5.66
C GLN A 75 7.76 -48.54 -5.66
N GLY A 76 7.14 -48.51 -6.81
CA GLY A 76 5.74 -48.94 -6.97
C GLY A 76 4.71 -47.96 -6.39
N ALA A 77 5.09 -46.74 -5.97
CA ALA A 77 4.11 -45.72 -5.63
C ALA A 77 3.36 -45.21 -6.87
N VAL A 78 3.98 -45.30 -8.03
CA VAL A 78 3.41 -44.98 -9.35
C VAL A 78 3.71 -46.14 -10.29
N LEU A 79 2.72 -46.54 -11.10
CA LEU A 79 2.86 -47.63 -12.04
C LEU A 79 2.69 -47.15 -13.48
N GLY A 80 3.40 -47.73 -14.42
CA GLY A 80 3.07 -47.62 -15.85
C GLY A 80 1.80 -48.36 -16.20
N LEU A 81 1.22 -48.12 -17.38
CA LEU A 81 -0.02 -48.81 -17.85
C LEU A 81 0.07 -50.31 -17.86
N ALA A 82 1.24 -50.90 -18.07
CA ALA A 82 1.50 -52.33 -18.02
C ALA A 82 1.71 -52.88 -16.59
N GLY A 83 1.49 -52.06 -15.56
CA GLY A 83 1.73 -52.41 -14.17
C GLY A 83 3.21 -52.43 -13.76
N VAL A 84 4.09 -51.92 -14.60
CA VAL A 84 5.52 -51.83 -14.29
C VAL A 84 5.76 -50.76 -13.23
N GLU A 85 6.37 -51.15 -12.11
CA GLU A 85 6.69 -50.23 -11.01
C GLU A 85 7.72 -49.16 -11.40
N ALA A 86 7.40 -47.90 -11.08
CA ALA A 86 8.38 -46.86 -11.16
C ALA A 86 9.46 -47.04 -10.05
N PRO A 87 10.74 -46.86 -10.33
CA PRO A 87 11.79 -46.94 -9.32
C PRO A 87 11.60 -45.90 -8.22
N ARG A 88 12.19 -46.17 -7.04
CA ARG A 88 12.27 -45.20 -5.95
C ARG A 88 12.91 -43.91 -6.45
N THR A 89 12.30 -42.78 -6.10
CA THR A 89 12.77 -41.43 -6.45
C THR A 89 12.79 -40.57 -5.18
N THR A 90 13.79 -39.73 -5.08
CA THR A 90 13.92 -38.74 -4.00
C THR A 90 14.09 -37.36 -4.60
N ILE A 91 13.27 -36.40 -4.16
CA ILE A 91 13.36 -34.99 -4.53
C ILE A 91 13.66 -34.18 -3.27
N SER A 92 14.82 -33.56 -3.24
CA SER A 92 15.23 -32.64 -2.18
C SER A 92 14.92 -31.21 -2.58
N PHE A 93 14.45 -30.38 -1.65
CA PHE A 93 14.25 -28.96 -1.84
C PHE A 93 14.32 -28.21 -0.50
N SER A 94 14.47 -26.89 -0.54
CA SER A 94 14.42 -26.08 0.66
C SER A 94 13.47 -24.88 0.50
N THR A 95 12.82 -24.52 1.60
CA THR A 95 12.02 -23.31 1.68
C THR A 95 12.87 -22.09 2.00
N ALA A 96 12.37 -20.92 1.60
CA ALA A 96 13.00 -19.66 1.96
C ALA A 96 12.98 -19.49 3.49
N GLU A 97 14.01 -18.83 4.02
CA GLU A 97 14.00 -18.37 5.41
C GLU A 97 12.75 -17.53 5.66
N ALA A 98 12.24 -17.58 6.90
CA ALA A 98 11.24 -16.62 7.31
C ALA A 98 11.83 -15.22 7.08
N ALA A 99 11.10 -14.36 6.41
CA ALA A 99 11.44 -12.94 6.41
C ALA A 99 11.62 -12.54 7.87
N GLY A 100 12.81 -12.05 8.22
CA GLY A 100 13.05 -11.50 9.56
C GLY A 100 11.99 -10.44 9.87
N PRO A 101 11.81 -10.08 11.15
CA PRO A 101 10.90 -8.99 11.48
C PRO A 101 11.26 -7.80 10.59
N PRO A 102 10.29 -7.15 9.95
CA PRO A 102 10.56 -6.03 9.06
C PRO A 102 11.38 -5.00 9.84
N ILE A 103 12.54 -4.63 9.30
CA ILE A 103 13.38 -3.60 9.91
C ILE A 103 12.60 -2.29 9.77
N ALA A 104 12.21 -1.71 10.89
CA ALA A 104 11.54 -0.43 10.96
C ALA A 104 12.53 0.70 10.63
N LYS A 105 12.93 0.78 9.36
CA LYS A 105 13.86 1.79 8.86
C LYS A 105 13.18 2.64 7.81
N LEU A 106 13.13 3.95 8.09
CA LEU A 106 12.65 4.92 7.10
C LEU A 106 13.58 4.97 5.87
N CYS A 107 12.97 5.12 4.69
CA CYS A 107 13.71 5.35 3.43
C CYS A 107 14.42 6.71 3.42
N THR A 108 13.91 7.70 4.15
CA THR A 108 14.55 9.00 4.34
C THR A 108 15.88 8.84 5.07
N PRO A 109 17.02 9.29 4.49
CA PRO A 109 18.30 9.24 5.17
C PRO A 109 18.34 10.20 6.37
N ASN A 110 18.96 9.74 7.48
CA ASN A 110 19.09 10.54 8.71
C ASN A 110 17.76 11.18 9.13
N PRO A 111 16.69 10.38 9.32
CA PRO A 111 15.38 10.92 9.60
C PRO A 111 15.34 11.72 10.89
N LEU A 112 14.41 12.68 10.95
CA LEU A 112 14.06 13.35 12.19
C LEU A 112 13.77 12.30 13.26
N PRO A 113 14.34 12.38 14.48
CA PRO A 113 14.10 11.37 15.53
C PRO A 113 12.62 11.09 15.80
N GLN A 114 11.78 12.12 15.74
CA GLN A 114 10.33 11.97 15.93
C GLN A 114 9.69 11.18 14.78
N ALA A 115 10.17 11.34 13.54
CA ALA A 115 9.67 10.54 12.41
C ALA A 115 10.02 9.05 12.60
N GLN A 116 11.25 8.76 13.03
CA GLN A 116 11.64 7.38 13.33
C GLN A 116 10.82 6.79 14.49
N LYS A 117 10.61 7.55 15.59
CA LYS A 117 9.76 7.09 16.71
C LYS A 117 8.33 6.78 16.28
N VAL A 118 7.72 7.60 15.43
CA VAL A 118 6.37 7.37 14.91
C VAL A 118 6.36 6.10 14.04
N TYR A 119 7.34 5.92 13.19
CA TYR A 119 7.43 4.75 12.32
C TYR A 119 7.70 3.47 13.12
N ASP A 120 8.59 3.51 14.12
CA ASP A 120 8.84 2.38 15.04
C ASP A 120 7.58 1.98 15.79
N TYR A 121 6.81 2.97 16.27
CA TYR A 121 5.53 2.71 16.93
C TYR A 121 4.54 2.05 15.98
N LEU A 122 4.38 2.58 14.76
CA LEU A 122 3.49 2.01 13.75
C LEU A 122 3.85 0.54 13.48
N PHE A 123 5.14 0.22 13.34
CA PHE A 123 5.61 -1.15 13.18
C PHE A 123 5.32 -2.02 14.40
N SER A 124 5.51 -1.48 15.61
CA SER A 124 5.32 -2.23 16.86
C SER A 124 3.88 -2.69 17.08
N ILE A 125 2.90 -1.96 16.52
CA ILE A 125 1.47 -2.28 16.65
C ILE A 125 0.88 -2.90 15.38
N TYR A 126 1.64 -2.95 14.28
CA TYR A 126 1.14 -3.41 12.99
C TYR A 126 0.68 -4.87 13.03
N GLY A 127 -0.54 -5.10 12.55
CA GLY A 127 -1.20 -6.40 12.60
C GLY A 127 -2.01 -6.66 13.88
N GLU A 128 -1.75 -5.91 14.95
CA GLU A 128 -2.46 -6.02 16.23
C GLU A 128 -3.39 -4.83 16.50
N LYS A 129 -3.00 -3.65 16.00
CA LYS A 129 -3.81 -2.42 16.12
C LYS A 129 -3.79 -1.64 14.81
N VAL A 130 -4.72 -0.71 14.68
CA VAL A 130 -4.85 0.21 13.55
C VAL A 130 -4.97 1.65 14.05
N LEU A 131 -4.20 2.58 13.48
CA LEU A 131 -4.34 4.00 13.78
C LEU A 131 -5.58 4.56 13.09
N SER A 132 -6.42 5.25 13.83
CA SER A 132 -7.52 6.01 13.25
C SER A 132 -7.00 7.31 12.63
N GLY A 133 -7.44 7.64 11.42
CA GLY A 133 -7.14 8.89 10.75
C GLY A 133 -8.41 9.48 10.15
N ALA A 134 -8.43 10.79 10.00
CA ALA A 134 -9.47 11.50 9.27
C ALA A 134 -8.79 12.51 8.34
N MET A 135 -9.31 12.65 7.12
CA MET A 135 -9.01 13.81 6.29
C MET A 135 -9.61 15.02 7.00
N ALA A 136 -8.77 15.77 7.69
CA ALA A 136 -9.23 16.80 8.62
C ALA A 136 -9.98 17.90 7.89
N ASN A 137 -9.38 18.47 6.86
CA ASN A 137 -10.01 19.25 5.80
C ASN A 137 -8.93 19.71 4.79
N VAL A 138 -9.29 19.82 3.51
CA VAL A 138 -8.41 20.36 2.47
C VAL A 138 -8.12 21.87 2.65
N ASN A 139 -8.94 22.58 3.42
CA ASN A 139 -8.77 24.00 3.72
C ASN A 139 -7.94 24.27 4.97
N TRP A 140 -7.03 23.36 5.34
CA TRP A 140 -6.06 23.56 6.42
C TRP A 140 -6.71 23.82 7.79
N ASN A 141 -7.71 22.96 8.13
CA ASN A 141 -8.38 22.95 9.43
C ASN A 141 -8.71 21.51 9.85
N ILE A 142 -9.25 21.32 11.06
CA ILE A 142 -9.58 20.02 11.63
C ILE A 142 -11.09 19.78 11.76
N ALA A 143 -11.89 20.39 10.91
CA ALA A 143 -13.37 20.34 11.03
C ALA A 143 -13.90 18.89 11.06
N GLU A 144 -13.44 18.02 10.19
CA GLU A 144 -13.84 16.59 10.17
C GLU A 144 -13.43 15.86 11.46
N ALA A 145 -12.22 16.09 11.95
CA ALA A 145 -11.77 15.49 13.20
C ALA A 145 -12.60 15.94 14.41
N GLU A 146 -13.08 17.19 14.42
CA GLU A 146 -14.00 17.72 15.42
C GLU A 146 -15.36 17.01 15.36
N LEU A 147 -15.90 16.73 14.16
CA LEU A 147 -17.13 15.96 14.00
C LEU A 147 -17.00 14.54 14.56
N VAL A 148 -15.85 13.90 14.34
CA VAL A 148 -15.55 12.58 14.92
C VAL A 148 -15.54 12.65 16.44
N LYS A 149 -14.87 13.65 17.03
CA LYS A 149 -14.85 13.89 18.48
C LYS A 149 -16.24 14.10 19.06
N GLN A 150 -17.06 14.91 18.40
CA GLN A 150 -18.44 15.16 18.84
C GLN A 150 -19.28 13.89 18.82
N ALA A 151 -19.14 13.05 17.79
CA ALA A 151 -19.94 11.84 17.62
C ALA A 151 -19.50 10.67 18.50
N THR A 152 -18.21 10.56 18.80
CA THR A 152 -17.60 9.38 19.45
C THR A 152 -16.97 9.63 20.81
N GLY A 153 -16.75 10.89 21.17
CA GLY A 153 -16.02 11.27 22.38
C GLY A 153 -14.49 11.18 22.26
N LYS A 154 -13.95 10.73 21.13
CA LYS A 154 -12.51 10.56 20.90
C LYS A 154 -12.08 11.27 19.62
N TYR A 155 -10.86 11.80 19.59
CA TYR A 155 -10.25 12.27 18.35
C TYR A 155 -9.60 11.11 17.57
N PRO A 156 -9.60 11.15 16.22
CA PRO A 156 -8.74 10.25 15.45
C PRO A 156 -7.27 10.49 15.80
N ALA A 157 -6.43 9.44 15.70
CA ALA A 157 -5.01 9.53 16.02
C ALA A 157 -4.25 10.45 15.04
N ILE A 158 -4.66 10.45 13.77
CA ILE A 158 -4.00 11.20 12.70
C ILE A 158 -4.97 12.23 12.12
N ALA A 159 -4.56 13.48 12.04
CA ALA A 159 -5.20 14.51 11.22
C ALA A 159 -4.46 14.59 9.89
N PHE A 160 -5.14 14.27 8.81
CA PHE A 160 -4.62 14.43 7.45
C PHE A 160 -5.05 15.76 6.87
N PHE A 161 -4.13 16.37 6.13
CA PHE A 161 -4.34 17.59 5.37
C PHE A 161 -4.03 17.34 3.89
N ASP A 162 -4.29 18.33 3.04
CA ASP A 162 -3.88 18.29 1.65
C ASP A 162 -3.35 19.65 1.21
N TYR A 163 -2.21 19.66 0.54
CA TYR A 163 -1.62 20.87 -0.02
C TYR A 163 -2.24 21.21 -1.40
N LEU A 164 -3.49 20.86 -1.62
CA LEU A 164 -4.26 21.08 -2.86
C LEU A 164 -4.12 22.51 -3.41
N HIS A 165 -4.05 23.49 -2.52
CA HIS A 165 -4.01 24.90 -2.86
C HIS A 165 -2.59 25.51 -2.83
N LEU A 166 -1.54 24.68 -2.96
CA LEU A 166 -0.16 25.15 -2.94
C LEU A 166 0.07 26.31 -3.92
N PHE A 167 -0.50 26.21 -5.12
CA PHE A 167 -0.40 27.24 -6.17
C PHE A 167 -0.95 28.61 -5.72
N ALA A 168 -1.95 28.62 -4.84
CA ALA A 168 -2.61 29.83 -4.35
C ALA A 168 -2.11 30.31 -2.98
N SER A 169 -1.27 29.51 -2.29
CA SER A 169 -0.72 29.89 -0.97
C SER A 169 0.53 30.78 -1.14
N PRO A 170 0.74 31.80 -0.27
CA PRO A 170 -0.21 32.27 0.73
C PRO A 170 -1.33 33.11 0.13
N ALA A 171 -2.54 32.90 0.62
CA ALA A 171 -3.70 33.70 0.29
C ALA A 171 -4.54 33.89 1.57
N ASP A 172 -5.45 34.85 1.59
CA ASP A 172 -6.24 35.18 2.78
C ASP A 172 -7.04 34.00 3.35
N TRP A 173 -7.45 33.08 2.48
CA TRP A 173 -8.23 31.89 2.82
C TRP A 173 -7.39 30.63 3.04
N ILE A 174 -6.12 30.60 2.62
CA ILE A 174 -5.19 29.48 2.79
C ILE A 174 -3.74 29.99 2.85
N ASP A 175 -3.10 29.80 3.98
CA ASP A 175 -1.68 30.05 4.18
C ASP A 175 -1.04 28.84 4.87
N TYR A 176 -0.37 28.01 4.08
CA TYR A 176 0.36 26.85 4.61
C TYR A 176 1.62 27.26 5.42
N GLY A 177 1.99 28.54 5.40
CA GLY A 177 3.00 29.11 6.28
C GLY A 177 2.51 29.26 7.73
N ASP A 178 1.19 29.39 7.96
CA ASP A 178 0.61 29.28 9.29
C ASP A 178 0.42 27.82 9.68
N ILE A 179 1.39 27.25 10.35
CA ILE A 179 1.37 25.85 10.80
C ILE A 179 0.62 25.62 12.12
N LYS A 180 -0.06 26.64 12.64
CA LYS A 180 -0.69 26.56 13.96
C LYS A 180 -1.61 25.36 14.11
N VAL A 181 -2.44 25.07 13.13
CA VAL A 181 -3.40 23.94 13.17
C VAL A 181 -2.68 22.60 13.30
N ALA A 182 -1.62 22.37 12.53
CA ALA A 182 -0.82 21.15 12.60
C ALA A 182 -0.03 21.07 13.90
N LYS A 183 0.57 22.19 14.32
CA LYS A 183 1.33 22.27 15.57
C LYS A 183 0.45 22.02 16.80
N ASP A 184 -0.72 22.62 16.87
CA ASP A 184 -1.67 22.41 17.98
C ASP A 184 -2.11 20.96 18.06
N TRP A 185 -2.35 20.30 16.91
CA TRP A 185 -2.69 18.87 16.87
C TRP A 185 -1.55 17.98 17.37
N TRP A 186 -0.33 18.24 16.91
CA TRP A 186 0.88 17.56 17.38
C TRP A 186 1.14 17.80 18.86
N ASP A 187 0.97 19.03 19.34
CA ASP A 187 1.16 19.38 20.75
C ASP A 187 0.13 18.69 21.65
N ALA A 188 -1.06 18.43 21.14
CA ALA A 188 -2.10 17.65 21.81
C ALA A 188 -1.88 16.12 21.73
N GLY A 189 -0.75 15.67 21.18
CA GLY A 189 -0.36 14.25 21.11
C GLY A 189 -0.81 13.52 19.85
N GLY A 190 -1.39 14.21 18.87
CA GLY A 190 -1.83 13.61 17.62
C GLY A 190 -0.73 13.53 16.56
N LEU A 191 -0.90 12.68 15.56
CA LEU A 191 -0.04 12.54 14.39
C LEU A 191 -0.56 13.40 13.24
N ILE A 192 0.34 13.82 12.35
CA ILE A 192 0.03 14.61 11.17
C ILE A 192 0.29 13.80 9.90
N GLY A 193 -0.68 13.79 9.00
CA GLY A 193 -0.54 13.31 7.64
C GLY A 193 -0.85 14.41 6.64
N ALA A 194 -0.32 14.32 5.44
CA ALA A 194 -0.71 15.18 4.34
C ALA A 194 -0.55 14.49 2.99
N GLY A 195 -1.51 14.78 2.12
CA GLY A 195 -1.46 14.52 0.70
C GLY A 195 -1.12 15.80 -0.09
N TRP A 196 -1.02 15.62 -1.39
CA TRP A 196 -0.85 16.73 -2.30
C TRP A 196 -1.56 16.46 -3.63
N HIS A 197 -2.77 16.99 -3.78
CA HIS A 197 -3.39 17.11 -5.08
C HIS A 197 -2.63 18.22 -5.84
N TRP A 198 -1.61 17.81 -6.56
CA TRP A 198 -0.68 18.74 -7.21
C TRP A 198 -1.30 19.39 -8.43
N ASN A 199 -1.99 20.49 -8.20
CA ASN A 199 -2.52 21.33 -9.26
C ASN A 199 -1.38 22.09 -9.95
N VAL A 200 -1.36 22.02 -11.27
CA VAL A 200 -0.38 22.67 -12.17
C VAL A 200 -1.11 23.54 -13.19
N PRO A 201 -0.42 24.46 -13.87
CA PRO A 201 -1.06 25.27 -14.91
C PRO A 201 -1.69 24.40 -16.01
N ASN A 202 -2.86 24.79 -16.48
CA ASN A 202 -3.59 24.06 -17.52
C ASN A 202 -2.82 23.98 -18.86
N VAL A 203 -2.03 25.01 -19.17
CA VAL A 203 -1.13 25.09 -20.32
C VAL A 203 0.10 25.91 -19.93
N LYS A 204 1.15 25.91 -20.76
CA LYS A 204 2.32 26.77 -20.55
C LYS A 204 1.90 28.23 -20.39
N ASN A 205 2.29 28.88 -19.27
CA ASN A 205 1.87 30.22 -18.89
C ASN A 205 0.36 30.39 -18.66
N GLY A 206 -0.35 29.29 -18.47
CA GLY A 206 -1.78 29.32 -18.13
C GLY A 206 -2.02 29.84 -16.71
N VAL A 207 -3.23 30.35 -16.48
CA VAL A 207 -3.67 30.92 -15.20
C VAL A 207 -4.65 30.04 -14.44
N GLU A 208 -5.14 29.00 -15.09
CA GLU A 208 -6.00 27.99 -14.48
C GLU A 208 -5.15 26.82 -13.98
N TYR A 209 -5.52 26.26 -12.84
CA TYR A 209 -4.75 25.21 -12.20
C TYR A 209 -5.60 23.95 -12.00
N THR A 210 -5.05 22.78 -12.28
CA THR A 210 -5.73 21.50 -12.18
C THR A 210 -4.73 20.36 -12.06
N CYS A 211 -5.18 19.23 -11.51
CA CYS A 211 -4.43 17.97 -11.55
C CYS A 211 -4.97 16.98 -12.62
N THR A 212 -6.04 17.34 -13.32
CA THR A 212 -6.70 16.46 -14.31
C THR A 212 -6.00 16.56 -15.67
N PRO A 213 -5.48 15.47 -16.25
CA PRO A 213 -4.82 15.49 -17.55
C PRO A 213 -5.80 15.72 -18.69
N GLY A 214 -5.35 16.37 -19.76
CA GLY A 214 -6.14 16.62 -20.96
C GLY A 214 -5.49 17.60 -21.92
N ASP A 215 -6.29 18.32 -22.67
CA ASP A 215 -5.84 19.24 -23.73
C ASP A 215 -5.69 20.71 -23.28
N GLY A 216 -5.83 20.97 -22.00
CA GLY A 216 -5.74 22.32 -21.44
C GLY A 216 -7.07 23.08 -21.43
N ASN A 217 -8.14 22.50 -21.93
CA ASN A 217 -9.48 23.05 -21.96
C ASN A 217 -10.36 22.45 -20.86
N LYS A 218 -11.60 22.90 -20.78
CA LYS A 218 -12.60 22.27 -19.90
C LYS A 218 -13.09 20.97 -20.51
N ASN A 219 -13.17 19.93 -19.69
CA ASN A 219 -13.77 18.64 -20.06
C ASN A 219 -15.31 18.73 -20.09
N SER A 220 -15.98 17.61 -20.41
CA SER A 220 -17.45 17.50 -20.45
C SER A 220 -18.15 17.89 -19.15
N ASP A 221 -17.46 17.75 -18.03
CA ASP A 221 -17.99 18.05 -16.69
C ASP A 221 -17.73 19.50 -16.26
N GLY A 222 -17.13 20.30 -17.16
CA GLY A 222 -16.82 21.71 -16.95
C GLY A 222 -15.53 21.96 -16.15
N ASN A 223 -14.75 20.93 -15.84
CA ASN A 223 -13.50 21.03 -15.11
C ASN A 223 -12.33 21.29 -16.06
N TRP A 224 -11.41 22.15 -15.66
CA TRP A 224 -10.16 22.38 -16.38
C TRP A 224 -9.32 21.10 -16.46
N THR A 225 -8.66 20.93 -17.60
CA THR A 225 -7.64 19.90 -17.80
C THR A 225 -6.27 20.53 -18.07
N THR A 226 -5.19 19.75 -18.00
CA THR A 226 -3.84 20.24 -18.23
C THR A 226 -3.12 19.45 -19.29
N THR A 227 -2.31 20.16 -20.11
CA THR A 227 -1.33 19.55 -21.02
C THR A 227 -0.01 19.22 -20.33
N PHE A 228 0.10 19.39 -19.02
CA PHE A 228 1.31 19.15 -18.24
C PHE A 228 1.73 17.68 -18.35
N SER A 229 2.96 17.45 -18.82
CA SER A 229 3.49 16.12 -19.07
C SER A 229 4.42 15.68 -17.94
N ALA A 230 4.11 14.53 -17.33
CA ALA A 230 4.99 13.90 -16.33
C ALA A 230 6.35 13.48 -16.94
N SER A 231 6.37 13.12 -18.23
CA SER A 231 7.61 12.79 -18.94
C SER A 231 8.57 13.97 -19.05
N ASN A 232 8.04 15.20 -19.16
CA ASN A 232 8.81 16.44 -19.21
C ASN A 232 9.16 16.99 -17.83
N ALA A 233 8.39 16.63 -16.82
CA ALA A 233 8.47 17.17 -15.45
C ALA A 233 9.87 17.03 -14.82
N THR A 234 10.65 16.04 -15.26
CA THR A 234 12.02 15.79 -14.77
C THR A 234 13.11 16.11 -15.78
N VAL A 235 12.77 16.77 -16.90
CA VAL A 235 13.70 17.10 -17.98
C VAL A 235 14.05 18.59 -17.94
N ASP A 236 15.32 18.90 -17.70
CA ASP A 236 15.80 20.30 -17.62
C ASP A 236 15.46 21.10 -18.89
N GLY A 237 15.01 22.32 -18.69
CA GLY A 237 14.69 23.27 -19.74
C GLY A 237 13.26 23.13 -20.30
N THR A 238 12.47 22.18 -19.85
CA THR A 238 11.05 22.11 -20.16
C THR A 238 10.27 23.07 -19.23
N TRP A 239 9.12 23.55 -19.70
CA TRP A 239 8.28 24.40 -18.85
C TRP A 239 7.69 23.65 -17.67
N GLU A 240 7.43 22.35 -17.82
CA GLU A 240 6.98 21.48 -16.76
C GLU A 240 8.04 21.35 -15.66
N ASN A 241 9.30 21.17 -16.03
CA ASN A 241 10.37 21.08 -15.04
C ASN A 241 10.59 22.40 -14.29
N GLU A 242 10.42 23.54 -14.95
CA GLU A 242 10.48 24.86 -14.27
C GLU A 242 9.36 24.99 -13.22
N VAL A 243 8.14 24.56 -13.54
CA VAL A 243 7.01 24.52 -12.59
C VAL A 243 7.32 23.55 -11.45
N VAL A 244 7.78 22.33 -11.78
CA VAL A 244 8.13 21.32 -10.75
C VAL A 244 9.16 21.85 -9.77
N LYS A 245 10.24 22.45 -10.26
CA LYS A 245 11.29 23.04 -9.40
C LYS A 245 10.72 24.10 -8.48
N ALA A 246 9.91 25.02 -9.02
CA ALA A 246 9.30 26.09 -8.25
C ALA A 246 8.34 25.57 -7.17
N ASP A 247 7.50 24.60 -7.52
CA ASP A 247 6.53 24.00 -6.60
C ASP A 247 7.22 23.16 -5.51
N LEU A 248 8.23 22.39 -5.87
CA LEU A 248 9.01 21.60 -4.89
C LEU A 248 9.81 22.50 -3.93
N GLU A 249 10.36 23.61 -4.42
CA GLU A 249 11.01 24.61 -3.56
C GLU A 249 10.03 25.22 -2.55
N LYS A 250 8.86 25.61 -3.02
CA LYS A 250 7.78 26.16 -2.18
C LYS A 250 7.29 25.13 -1.16
N MET A 251 7.05 23.87 -1.62
CA MET A 251 6.65 22.76 -0.74
C MET A 251 7.73 22.49 0.31
N ALA A 252 8.99 22.41 -0.07
CA ALA A 252 10.10 22.20 0.86
C ALA A 252 10.12 23.29 1.96
N GLY A 253 9.81 24.52 1.61
CA GLY A 253 9.66 25.61 2.58
C GLY A 253 8.58 25.34 3.63
N TYR A 254 7.40 24.88 3.21
CA TYR A 254 6.31 24.54 4.12
C TYR A 254 6.61 23.30 4.96
N LEU A 255 7.17 22.25 4.36
CA LEU A 255 7.58 21.05 5.07
C LEU A 255 8.64 21.35 6.14
N LYS A 256 9.57 22.24 5.83
CA LYS A 256 10.61 22.67 6.76
C LYS A 256 10.04 23.37 8.00
N LEU A 257 8.96 24.15 7.87
CA LEU A 257 8.32 24.78 9.02
C LEU A 257 7.83 23.73 10.05
N LEU A 258 7.29 22.60 9.58
CA LEU A 258 6.92 21.48 10.44
C LEU A 258 8.17 20.83 11.04
N GLN A 259 9.18 20.55 10.21
CA GLN A 259 10.44 19.95 10.64
C GLN A 259 11.12 20.76 11.75
N ASP A 260 11.16 22.09 11.62
CA ASP A 260 11.76 23.00 12.61
C ASP A 260 11.03 22.99 13.96
N LYS A 261 9.83 22.44 14.00
CA LYS A 261 9.04 22.16 15.23
C LYS A 261 9.08 20.70 15.65
N ASN A 262 9.96 19.89 15.07
CA ASN A 262 10.07 18.46 15.31
C ASN A 262 8.77 17.70 15.01
N ILE A 263 8.00 18.14 14.03
CA ILE A 263 6.75 17.52 13.60
C ILE A 263 7.03 16.58 12.43
N PRO A 264 6.90 15.25 12.61
CA PRO A 264 6.95 14.31 11.51
C PRO A 264 5.65 14.36 10.70
N LEU A 265 5.74 14.02 9.42
CA LEU A 265 4.62 14.04 8.51
C LEU A 265 4.47 12.70 7.80
N ILE A 266 3.33 12.06 7.92
CA ILE A 266 2.93 10.93 7.06
C ILE A 266 2.59 11.54 5.70
N TRP A 267 3.52 11.40 4.74
CA TRP A 267 3.53 12.09 3.47
C TRP A 267 3.02 11.22 2.33
N ARG A 268 1.91 11.60 1.73
CA ARG A 268 1.22 10.84 0.67
C ARG A 268 1.10 11.68 -0.61
N PRO A 269 2.19 11.89 -1.34
CA PRO A 269 2.17 12.59 -2.62
C PRO A 269 1.79 11.67 -3.77
N LEU A 270 1.43 12.23 -4.94
CA LEU A 270 1.33 11.53 -6.22
C LEU A 270 0.51 10.24 -6.15
N HIS A 271 -0.59 10.26 -5.38
CA HIS A 271 -1.41 9.09 -5.12
C HIS A 271 -2.20 8.64 -6.37
N GLU A 272 -2.65 7.39 -6.35
CA GLU A 272 -3.52 6.79 -7.38
C GLU A 272 -3.03 6.96 -8.83
N ALA A 273 -1.72 6.86 -9.04
CA ALA A 273 -1.09 7.21 -10.32
C ALA A 273 -1.61 6.40 -11.50
N ALA A 274 -1.88 5.10 -11.34
CA ALA A 274 -2.40 4.24 -12.39
C ALA A 274 -3.90 4.43 -12.66
N GLY A 275 -4.60 5.20 -11.81
CA GLY A 275 -6.04 5.30 -11.90
C GLY A 275 -6.72 3.93 -11.84
N ASN A 276 -7.63 3.65 -12.75
CA ASN A 276 -8.25 2.33 -12.91
C ASN A 276 -7.88 1.66 -14.26
N THR A 277 -6.75 2.06 -14.84
CA THR A 277 -6.31 1.60 -16.17
C THR A 277 -6.18 0.08 -16.25
N TYR A 278 -5.73 -0.56 -15.18
CA TYR A 278 -5.52 -2.01 -15.12
C TYR A 278 -6.71 -2.79 -14.55
N GLU A 279 -7.75 -2.11 -14.12
CA GLU A 279 -8.92 -2.78 -13.54
C GLU A 279 -9.85 -3.34 -14.60
N TYR A 280 -10.04 -2.60 -15.70
CA TYR A 280 -10.91 -2.99 -16.81
C TYR A 280 -10.55 -2.30 -18.12
N THR A 281 -11.02 -2.85 -19.23
CA THR A 281 -10.83 -2.27 -20.56
C THR A 281 -11.47 -0.89 -20.64
N GLY A 282 -10.69 0.12 -21.01
CA GLY A 282 -11.12 1.53 -21.07
C GLY A 282 -10.98 2.28 -19.74
N GLY A 283 -10.35 1.67 -18.76
CA GLY A 283 -9.93 2.36 -17.53
C GLY A 283 -9.03 3.55 -17.83
N LYS A 284 -9.06 4.56 -16.95
CA LYS A 284 -8.40 5.85 -17.15
C LYS A 284 -7.49 6.22 -15.99
N VAL A 285 -6.48 7.01 -16.29
CA VAL A 285 -5.73 7.80 -15.33
C VAL A 285 -6.45 9.13 -15.16
N TRP A 286 -6.59 9.59 -13.92
CA TRP A 286 -7.29 10.85 -13.62
C TRP A 286 -6.38 11.97 -13.09
N PHE A 287 -5.09 11.67 -12.88
CA PHE A 287 -4.09 12.65 -12.46
C PHE A 287 -2.94 12.76 -13.46
N TRP A 288 -2.45 13.98 -13.73
CA TRP A 288 -1.39 14.22 -14.70
C TRP A 288 -0.11 13.44 -14.39
N TRP A 289 0.22 13.21 -13.14
CA TRP A 289 1.46 12.50 -12.74
C TRP A 289 1.48 11.01 -13.13
N GLY A 290 0.35 10.41 -13.40
CA GLY A 290 0.26 9.03 -13.89
C GLY A 290 -0.01 8.91 -15.39
N TYR A 291 -0.36 10.02 -16.05
CA TYR A 291 -0.89 10.01 -17.41
C TYR A 291 0.11 9.53 -18.46
N ASP A 292 1.40 9.83 -18.29
CA ASP A 292 2.47 9.40 -19.18
C ASP A 292 3.04 8.00 -18.86
N GLY A 293 2.40 7.28 -17.94
CA GLY A 293 2.74 5.90 -17.60
C GLY A 293 3.76 5.74 -16.48
N ALA A 294 4.02 4.48 -16.16
CA ALA A 294 4.78 4.06 -14.99
C ALA A 294 6.21 4.59 -14.93
N ASP A 295 6.93 4.62 -16.05
CA ASP A 295 8.32 5.06 -16.05
C ASP A 295 8.46 6.57 -15.80
N ALA A 296 7.59 7.39 -16.39
CA ALA A 296 7.55 8.81 -16.14
C ALA A 296 7.17 9.10 -14.68
N TYR A 297 6.19 8.39 -14.15
CA TYR A 297 5.77 8.49 -12.75
C TYR A 297 6.89 8.15 -11.76
N LYS A 298 7.58 7.01 -11.96
CA LYS A 298 8.69 6.61 -11.07
C LYS A 298 9.83 7.64 -11.09
N LYS A 299 10.15 8.17 -12.25
CA LYS A 299 11.15 9.26 -12.36
C LYS A 299 10.73 10.50 -11.58
N LEU A 300 9.45 10.90 -11.67
CA LEU A 300 8.93 12.05 -10.94
C LEU A 300 8.95 11.81 -9.42
N TRP A 301 8.56 10.62 -8.95
CA TRP A 301 8.63 10.25 -7.54
C TRP A 301 10.05 10.35 -7.00
N ILE A 302 11.00 9.73 -7.70
CA ILE A 302 12.42 9.73 -7.30
C ILE A 302 13.01 11.15 -7.37
N TYR A 303 12.60 11.94 -8.35
CA TYR A 303 13.00 13.37 -8.47
C TYR A 303 12.54 14.16 -7.26
N MET A 304 11.27 14.06 -6.87
CA MET A 304 10.73 14.70 -5.66
C MET A 304 11.46 14.25 -4.39
N PHE A 305 11.66 12.94 -4.24
CA PHE A 305 12.36 12.37 -3.09
C PHE A 305 13.78 12.93 -2.96
N ASN A 306 14.55 12.94 -4.05
CA ASN A 306 15.91 13.45 -4.07
C ASN A 306 15.94 14.97 -3.85
N PHE A 307 15.00 15.72 -4.42
CA PHE A 307 14.89 17.16 -4.21
C PHE A 307 14.71 17.48 -2.71
N PHE A 308 13.78 16.83 -2.04
CA PHE A 308 13.57 17.05 -0.61
C PHE A 308 14.77 16.61 0.23
N LYS A 309 15.42 15.50 -0.13
CA LYS A 309 16.67 15.05 0.49
C LYS A 309 17.76 16.11 0.38
N GLU A 310 17.98 16.67 -0.80
CA GLU A 310 18.97 17.73 -1.04
C GLU A 310 18.66 19.03 -0.27
N LYS A 311 17.37 19.32 -0.06
CA LYS A 311 16.91 20.44 0.79
C LYS A 311 17.00 20.14 2.29
N GLY A 312 17.43 18.95 2.68
CA GLY A 312 17.55 18.55 4.08
C GLY A 312 16.20 18.29 4.76
N ILE A 313 15.15 18.02 3.98
CA ILE A 313 13.85 17.61 4.52
C ILE A 313 13.94 16.15 4.94
N ASN A 314 13.81 15.90 6.24
CA ASN A 314 14.00 14.58 6.83
C ASN A 314 12.90 14.16 7.84
N ASN A 315 11.78 14.88 7.84
CA ASN A 315 10.63 14.61 8.72
C ASN A 315 9.51 13.79 8.05
N LEU A 316 9.73 13.24 6.84
CA LEU A 316 8.70 12.58 6.05
C LEU A 316 8.72 11.06 6.25
N ILE A 317 7.51 10.48 6.37
CA ILE A 317 7.23 9.05 6.29
C ILE A 317 6.45 8.85 4.99
N TRP A 318 7.06 8.23 3.99
CA TRP A 318 6.57 8.20 2.62
C TRP A 318 5.52 7.12 2.38
N VAL A 319 4.32 7.52 1.95
CA VAL A 319 3.22 6.63 1.59
C VAL A 319 3.01 6.63 0.09
N TRP A 320 3.24 5.48 -0.54
CA TRP A 320 2.88 5.26 -1.94
C TRP A 320 1.52 4.57 -2.02
N THR A 321 0.59 5.11 -2.82
CA THR A 321 -0.75 4.54 -2.98
C THR A 321 -0.78 3.63 -4.20
N THR A 322 -1.00 2.33 -3.98
CA THR A 322 -1.20 1.35 -5.04
C THR A 322 -2.64 1.33 -5.52
N GLN A 323 -2.82 1.09 -6.80
CA GLN A 323 -4.08 0.74 -7.43
C GLN A 323 -4.09 -0.75 -7.78
N THR A 324 -5.09 -1.20 -8.52
CA THR A 324 -5.16 -2.62 -8.90
C THR A 324 -4.12 -2.93 -9.99
N LYS A 325 -3.26 -3.93 -9.75
CA LYS A 325 -2.29 -4.47 -10.73
C LYS A 325 -1.29 -3.44 -11.26
N ASP A 326 -0.89 -2.48 -10.46
CA ASP A 326 -0.03 -1.36 -10.83
C ASP A 326 1.41 -1.45 -10.27
N ALA A 327 1.90 -2.66 -10.04
CA ALA A 327 3.25 -2.86 -9.49
C ALA A 327 4.38 -2.25 -10.34
N ASP A 328 4.14 -2.01 -11.62
CA ASP A 328 5.06 -1.29 -12.51
C ASP A 328 5.21 0.20 -12.16
N PHE A 329 4.23 0.79 -11.44
CA PHE A 329 4.32 2.15 -10.90
C PHE A 329 5.10 2.24 -9.59
N TYR A 330 5.41 1.11 -8.94
CA TYR A 330 6.10 1.13 -7.65
C TYR A 330 7.51 1.71 -7.78
N PRO A 331 7.84 2.81 -7.05
CA PRO A 331 9.14 3.46 -7.19
C PRO A 331 10.31 2.69 -6.55
N GLY A 332 10.01 1.68 -5.76
CA GLY A 332 11.00 0.82 -5.09
C GLY A 332 11.07 1.03 -3.57
N ASP A 333 11.59 0.02 -2.90
CA ASP A 333 11.65 -0.04 -1.43
C ASP A 333 12.49 1.07 -0.81
N ASP A 334 13.47 1.61 -1.54
CA ASP A 334 14.34 2.69 -1.08
C ASP A 334 13.63 4.05 -1.03
N TYR A 335 12.41 4.16 -1.57
CA TYR A 335 11.66 5.41 -1.71
C TYR A 335 10.28 5.37 -1.07
N VAL A 336 9.90 4.27 -0.41
CA VAL A 336 8.58 4.06 0.16
C VAL A 336 8.68 3.45 1.55
N ASP A 337 7.96 4.01 2.52
CA ASP A 337 7.88 3.48 3.87
C ASP A 337 6.60 2.66 4.10
N ILE A 338 5.48 3.13 3.57
CA ILE A 338 4.15 2.54 3.73
C ILE A 338 3.50 2.41 2.36
N VAL A 339 2.84 1.28 2.10
CA VAL A 339 2.01 1.10 0.90
C VAL A 339 0.56 1.36 1.26
N GLY A 340 -0.03 2.36 0.63
CA GLY A 340 -1.43 2.73 0.80
C GLY A 340 -2.35 2.11 -0.25
N ARG A 341 -3.63 2.01 0.08
CA ARG A 341 -4.71 1.68 -0.85
C ARG A 341 -5.90 2.60 -0.59
N ASP A 342 -6.48 3.12 -1.65
CA ASP A 342 -7.68 3.94 -1.59
C ASP A 342 -8.87 3.11 -2.05
N ILE A 343 -9.92 3.03 -1.21
CA ILE A 343 -11.11 2.21 -1.48
C ILE A 343 -12.37 3.06 -1.30
N TYR A 344 -13.21 3.05 -2.33
CA TYR A 344 -14.51 3.71 -2.31
C TYR A 344 -15.63 2.76 -2.70
N ASN A 345 -16.81 2.96 -2.11
CA ASN A 345 -18.06 2.26 -2.44
C ASN A 345 -17.98 0.73 -2.37
N GLN A 346 -17.08 0.18 -1.54
CA GLN A 346 -16.97 -1.25 -1.30
C GLN A 346 -17.38 -1.58 0.13
N LYS A 347 -18.65 -1.96 0.32
CA LYS A 347 -19.25 -2.23 1.64
C LYS A 347 -19.09 -3.68 2.12
N ASP A 348 -18.39 -4.52 1.37
CA ASP A 348 -18.07 -5.88 1.78
C ASP A 348 -16.70 -5.94 2.47
N GLY A 349 -16.69 -6.31 3.75
CA GLY A 349 -15.46 -6.42 4.56
C GLY A 349 -14.50 -7.50 4.02
N ALA A 350 -15.01 -8.59 3.46
CA ALA A 350 -14.18 -9.63 2.85
C ALA A 350 -13.49 -9.12 1.58
N ALA A 351 -14.19 -8.32 0.76
CA ALA A 351 -13.61 -7.71 -0.42
C ALA A 351 -12.53 -6.66 -0.06
N ASN A 352 -12.74 -5.87 1.00
CA ASN A 352 -11.71 -4.95 1.51
C ASN A 352 -10.49 -5.74 2.01
N ALA A 353 -10.71 -6.81 2.77
CA ALA A 353 -9.63 -7.65 3.30
C ALA A 353 -8.86 -8.39 2.20
N ALA A 354 -9.51 -8.78 1.11
CA ALA A 354 -8.86 -9.38 -0.04
C ALA A 354 -7.86 -8.40 -0.71
N GLN A 355 -8.22 -7.12 -0.82
CA GLN A 355 -7.31 -6.09 -1.32
C GLN A 355 -6.11 -5.92 -0.39
N TYR A 356 -6.34 -5.83 0.93
CA TYR A 356 -5.25 -5.80 1.92
C TYR A 356 -4.30 -6.99 1.75
N SER A 357 -4.83 -8.20 1.68
CA SER A 357 -4.03 -9.42 1.59
C SER A 357 -3.19 -9.48 0.32
N SER A 358 -3.75 -9.05 -0.81
CA SER A 358 -3.03 -8.97 -2.09
C SER A 358 -1.86 -7.98 -2.03
N ILE A 359 -2.08 -6.80 -1.46
CA ILE A 359 -1.04 -5.78 -1.30
C ILE A 359 0.05 -6.27 -0.35
N LYS A 360 -0.35 -6.84 0.79
CA LYS A 360 0.58 -7.41 1.78
C LYS A 360 1.46 -8.51 1.18
N ALA A 361 0.91 -9.35 0.31
CA ALA A 361 1.66 -10.40 -0.38
C ALA A 361 2.66 -9.82 -1.39
N THR A 362 2.27 -8.75 -2.09
CA THR A 362 3.12 -8.10 -3.11
C THR A 362 4.26 -7.29 -2.47
N TYR A 363 3.98 -6.58 -1.38
CA TYR A 363 4.91 -5.67 -0.69
C TYR A 363 5.15 -6.12 0.76
N SER A 364 5.62 -7.36 0.94
CA SER A 364 5.64 -8.07 2.24
C SER A 364 6.44 -7.38 3.34
N GLY A 365 7.43 -6.58 2.97
CA GLY A 365 8.29 -5.83 3.92
C GLY A 365 7.70 -4.49 4.38
N LYS A 366 6.55 -4.06 3.86
CA LYS A 366 5.97 -2.74 4.14
C LYS A 366 4.66 -2.85 4.94
N PRO A 367 4.39 -1.92 5.88
CA PRO A 367 3.05 -1.76 6.42
C PRO A 367 2.08 -1.36 5.31
N VAL A 368 0.84 -1.84 5.40
CA VAL A 368 -0.22 -1.54 4.43
C VAL A 368 -1.28 -0.69 5.11
N ALA A 369 -1.65 0.43 4.48
CA ALA A 369 -2.64 1.37 5.00
C ALA A 369 -3.88 1.44 4.10
N LEU A 370 -5.04 1.68 4.70
CA LEU A 370 -6.22 2.19 4.01
C LEU A 370 -6.07 3.71 3.93
N SER A 371 -5.23 4.15 2.99
CA SER A 371 -4.71 5.51 2.94
C SER A 371 -5.75 6.57 2.60
N GLU A 372 -6.87 6.14 1.97
CA GLU A 372 -8.05 6.95 1.73
C GLU A 372 -9.26 6.04 1.58
N CYS A 373 -10.41 6.42 2.11
CA CYS A 373 -11.61 5.62 1.92
C CYS A 373 -12.91 6.43 2.00
N GLY A 374 -13.96 5.87 1.41
CA GLY A 374 -15.31 6.39 1.53
C GLY A 374 -16.36 5.32 1.21
N SER A 375 -17.45 5.27 2.00
CA SER A 375 -18.52 4.29 1.85
C SER A 375 -18.01 2.84 1.78
N VAL A 376 -17.08 2.50 2.68
CA VAL A 376 -16.52 1.14 2.82
C VAL A 376 -17.19 0.38 3.97
N ALA A 377 -16.89 -0.92 4.07
CA ALA A 377 -17.31 -1.72 5.23
C ALA A 377 -16.78 -1.11 6.54
N THR A 378 -17.49 -1.36 7.65
CA THR A 378 -17.03 -0.91 8.97
C THR A 378 -15.65 -1.47 9.31
N VAL A 379 -14.91 -0.78 10.16
CA VAL A 379 -13.57 -1.22 10.59
C VAL A 379 -13.61 -2.61 11.21
N SER A 380 -14.65 -2.90 12.02
CA SER A 380 -14.79 -4.22 12.63
C SER A 380 -15.07 -5.34 11.61
N SER A 381 -15.85 -5.05 10.58
CA SER A 381 -16.11 -6.02 9.50
C SER A 381 -14.84 -6.33 8.71
N GLN A 382 -14.08 -5.32 8.34
CA GLN A 382 -12.79 -5.47 7.65
C GLN A 382 -11.78 -6.23 8.51
N TRP A 383 -11.69 -5.90 9.80
CA TRP A 383 -10.79 -6.55 10.75
C TRP A 383 -11.14 -8.02 10.95
N SER A 384 -12.43 -8.34 11.11
CA SER A 384 -12.90 -9.73 11.23
C SER A 384 -12.63 -10.56 9.99
N ALA A 385 -12.62 -9.93 8.81
CA ALA A 385 -12.27 -10.56 7.55
C ALA A 385 -10.75 -10.68 7.31
N GLY A 386 -9.91 -10.13 8.18
CA GLY A 386 -8.46 -10.28 8.13
C GLY A 386 -7.67 -9.04 7.68
N ALA A 387 -8.30 -7.93 7.35
CA ALA A 387 -7.59 -6.69 7.05
C ALA A 387 -6.91 -6.14 8.31
N ARG A 388 -5.61 -5.92 8.23
CA ARG A 388 -4.77 -5.39 9.32
C ARG A 388 -4.08 -4.12 8.86
N TRP A 389 -4.90 -3.13 8.44
CA TRP A 389 -4.41 -1.84 8.02
C TRP A 389 -3.55 -1.20 9.11
N SER A 390 -2.44 -0.56 8.74
CA SER A 390 -1.63 0.21 9.70
C SER A 390 -2.33 1.49 10.15
N PHE A 391 -3.06 2.12 9.25
CA PHE A 391 -4.01 3.19 9.54
C PHE A 391 -5.14 3.19 8.53
N PHE A 392 -6.23 3.90 8.84
CA PHE A 392 -7.30 4.22 7.90
C PHE A 392 -7.57 5.73 7.89
N MET A 393 -8.08 6.26 6.78
CA MET A 393 -8.36 7.69 6.60
C MET A 393 -9.59 7.90 5.71
N PRO A 394 -10.81 8.02 6.30
CA PRO A 394 -11.97 8.47 5.55
C PRO A 394 -11.79 9.86 4.97
N TRP A 395 -12.23 10.05 3.72
CA TRP A 395 -12.22 11.34 3.07
C TRP A 395 -13.25 12.28 3.69
N TYR A 396 -13.02 13.59 3.62
CA TYR A 396 -13.93 14.60 4.13
C TYR A 396 -15.16 14.79 3.24
N GLN A 397 -16.21 15.39 3.79
CA GLN A 397 -17.33 15.88 3.03
C GLN A 397 -17.36 17.40 3.07
N TYR A 398 -17.42 18.02 1.88
CA TYR A 398 -17.47 19.47 1.78
C TYR A 398 -18.69 20.05 2.54
N ASN A 399 -18.44 21.05 3.38
CA ASN A 399 -19.45 21.68 4.23
C ASN A 399 -20.24 20.73 5.16
N ALA A 400 -19.67 19.60 5.56
CA ALA A 400 -20.30 18.75 6.55
C ALA A 400 -20.47 19.49 7.88
N THR A 401 -21.69 19.41 8.44
CA THR A 401 -22.05 20.00 9.75
C THR A 401 -22.25 18.95 10.82
N GLY A 402 -22.13 17.66 10.46
CA GLY A 402 -22.26 16.49 11.30
C GLY A 402 -21.90 15.23 10.54
N LEU A 403 -21.83 14.10 11.24
CA LEU A 403 -21.55 12.82 10.62
C LEU A 403 -22.82 12.04 10.21
N ASP A 404 -24.01 12.47 10.63
CA ASP A 404 -25.23 11.83 10.19
C ASP A 404 -25.46 12.08 8.71
N GLY A 405 -25.54 10.98 7.93
CA GLY A 405 -25.63 11.04 6.47
C GLY A 405 -24.35 11.46 5.76
N HIS A 406 -23.21 11.47 6.45
CA HIS A 406 -21.91 11.74 5.83
C HIS A 406 -21.61 10.71 4.73
N GLU A 407 -21.26 11.18 3.54
CA GLU A 407 -21.14 10.35 2.33
C GLU A 407 -20.02 9.29 2.41
N HIS A 408 -18.96 9.54 3.18
CA HIS A 408 -17.79 8.67 3.24
C HIS A 408 -17.74 7.81 4.50
N ALA A 409 -18.02 8.41 5.67
CA ALA A 409 -18.01 7.70 6.95
C ALA A 409 -19.00 8.37 7.92
N ASP A 410 -20.17 7.78 8.08
CA ASP A 410 -21.22 8.30 8.93
C ASP A 410 -20.99 8.04 10.43
N THR A 411 -21.91 8.54 11.25
CA THR A 411 -21.87 8.37 12.70
C THR A 411 -21.77 6.89 13.12
N ALA A 412 -22.47 5.99 12.43
CA ALA A 412 -22.46 4.57 12.78
C ALA A 412 -21.09 3.93 12.48
N TRP A 413 -20.51 4.28 11.33
CA TRP A 413 -19.18 3.82 10.92
C TRP A 413 -18.11 4.26 11.91
N TRP A 414 -18.10 5.54 12.30
CA TRP A 414 -17.14 6.08 13.26
C TRP A 414 -17.33 5.51 14.67
N LYS A 415 -18.56 5.33 15.15
CA LYS A 415 -18.86 4.67 16.43
C LYS A 415 -18.39 3.22 16.43
N ASP A 416 -18.56 2.48 15.33
CA ASP A 416 -17.98 1.14 15.21
C ASP A 416 -16.47 1.21 15.38
N ALA A 417 -15.78 2.02 14.58
CA ALA A 417 -14.32 2.13 14.62
C ALA A 417 -13.81 2.48 16.02
N MET A 418 -14.27 3.60 16.58
CA MET A 418 -13.72 4.17 17.82
C MET A 418 -14.13 3.41 19.09
N SER A 419 -15.01 2.42 18.99
CA SER A 419 -15.38 1.51 20.08
C SER A 419 -14.48 0.29 20.22
N LYS A 420 -13.58 0.03 19.28
CA LYS A 420 -12.74 -1.18 19.25
C LYS A 420 -11.41 -0.97 19.96
N ASP A 421 -11.01 -1.93 20.79
CA ASP A 421 -9.75 -1.88 21.57
C ASP A 421 -8.50 -1.91 20.69
N TYR A 422 -8.63 -2.41 19.45
CA TYR A 422 -7.55 -2.43 18.47
C TYR A 422 -7.48 -1.16 17.61
N VAL A 423 -8.42 -0.22 17.76
CA VAL A 423 -8.37 1.08 17.08
C VAL A 423 -7.77 2.12 18.01
N VAL A 424 -6.66 2.71 17.59
CA VAL A 424 -5.92 3.71 18.34
C VAL A 424 -6.49 5.09 18.05
N ALA A 425 -6.98 5.77 19.06
CA ALA A 425 -7.37 7.17 19.05
C ALA A 425 -6.18 8.07 19.43
N ARG A 426 -6.31 9.40 19.28
CA ARG A 426 -5.26 10.35 19.68
C ARG A 426 -4.89 10.21 21.16
N GLU A 427 -5.89 10.01 21.99
CA GLU A 427 -5.73 9.86 23.44
C GLU A 427 -4.97 8.58 23.86
N ASP A 428 -4.88 7.60 22.96
CA ASP A 428 -4.22 6.31 23.18
C ASP A 428 -2.75 6.29 22.69
N LEU A 429 -2.31 7.36 22.01
CA LEU A 429 -0.95 7.44 21.46
C LEU A 429 0.09 7.69 22.58
N PRO A 430 1.28 7.06 22.48
CA PRO A 430 2.41 7.42 23.33
C PRO A 430 2.97 8.81 22.94
N SER A 431 3.79 9.40 23.81
CA SER A 431 4.50 10.63 23.47
C SER A 431 5.66 10.33 22.50
N PHE A 432 5.73 11.10 21.42
CA PHE A 432 6.82 11.04 20.42
C PHE A 432 7.77 12.24 20.54
N LYS A 433 7.55 13.12 21.50
CA LYS A 433 8.36 14.33 21.74
C LYS A 433 9.71 14.00 22.37
#